data_e68c4c74a316b5f314fdfb469abe3dfb
#
_entry.id   e68c4c74a316b5f314fdfb469abe3dfb
#
_cell.length_a   1.000
_cell.length_b   1.000
_cell.length_c   1.000
_cell.angle_alpha   90.00
_cell.angle_beta   90.00
_cell.angle_gamma   90.00
#
_symmetry.space_group_name_H-M   'P 1'
#
loop_
_entity.id
_entity.type
_entity.pdbx_description
1 polymer ?
#
loop_
_entity_poly.entity_id
_entity_poly.type
_entity_poly.pdbx_seq_one_letter_code
_entity_poly.pdbx_strand_id
1 'polypeptide(L)'
;MAKFKIIVSDPKTGKSKSVEVEGARATPLIGRKIGDIVDGSVVGMPGVKLIITGGSDKDGFPMRPDVHGGVKTRILLSSGVGFKPKDKGERRRKMVRGNTITEDILQINMRIMESEEEKTTATGEEAA
;
A
#
# COMPACT_ATOMS: atom_id res chain seq x y z
N MET A 1 9.01 2.58 -17.84
CA MET A 1 8.64 3.58 -16.84
C MET A 1 7.62 3.00 -15.87
N ALA A 2 7.72 3.39 -14.62
CA ALA A 2 6.76 2.95 -13.63
C ALA A 2 5.38 3.53 -13.90
N LYS A 3 4.36 2.70 -13.79
CA LYS A 3 2.98 3.12 -13.94
C LYS A 3 2.17 2.45 -12.85
N PHE A 4 1.52 3.25 -12.02
CA PHE A 4 0.75 2.74 -10.90
C PHE A 4 -0.71 3.16 -11.01
N LYS A 5 -1.59 2.24 -10.67
CA LYS A 5 -2.99 2.55 -10.44
C LYS A 5 -3.16 2.70 -8.92
N ILE A 6 -3.48 3.89 -8.49
CA ILE A 6 -3.60 4.20 -7.07
C ILE A 6 -5.08 4.26 -6.70
N ILE A 7 -5.46 3.46 -5.72
CA ILE A 7 -6.79 3.49 -5.16
C ILE A 7 -6.72 4.25 -3.84
N VAL A 8 -7.37 5.40 -3.81
CA VAL A 8 -7.41 6.25 -2.62
C VAL A 8 -8.76 6.08 -1.97
N SER A 9 -8.79 5.61 -0.73
CA SER A 9 -10.03 5.45 0.00
C SER A 9 -10.18 6.56 1.05
N ASP A 10 -11.41 7.03 1.22
CA ASP A 10 -11.76 8.02 2.22
C ASP A 10 -12.60 7.32 3.28
N PRO A 11 -12.03 7.05 4.47
CA PRO A 11 -12.77 6.35 5.51
C PRO A 11 -13.94 7.14 6.07
N LYS A 12 -13.92 8.46 5.91
CA LYS A 12 -14.99 9.32 6.40
C LYS A 12 -16.26 9.19 5.59
N THR A 13 -16.14 9.13 4.26
CA THR A 13 -17.29 9.02 3.35
C THR A 13 -17.54 7.60 2.90
N GLY A 14 -16.57 6.70 3.09
CA GLY A 14 -16.63 5.34 2.61
C GLY A 14 -16.44 5.20 1.11
N LYS A 15 -16.00 6.26 0.44
CA LYS A 15 -15.82 6.26 -1.01
C LYS A 15 -14.36 6.05 -1.36
N SER A 16 -14.13 5.51 -2.54
CA SER A 16 -12.78 5.36 -3.07
C SER A 16 -12.69 5.93 -4.48
N LYS A 17 -11.48 6.34 -4.84
CA LYS A 17 -11.19 6.97 -6.12
C LYS A 17 -9.96 6.30 -6.70
N SER A 18 -9.95 6.04 -8.00
CA SER A 18 -8.76 5.50 -8.65
C SER A 18 -8.08 6.59 -9.47
N VAL A 19 -6.75 6.62 -9.41
CA VAL A 19 -5.92 7.58 -10.13
C VAL A 19 -4.77 6.83 -10.75
N GLU A 20 -4.47 7.11 -12.01
CA GLU A 20 -3.29 6.55 -12.65
C GLU A 20 -2.14 7.56 -12.58
N VAL A 21 -0.97 7.07 -12.18
CA VAL A 21 0.24 7.87 -12.05
C VAL A 21 1.36 7.15 -12.78
N GLU A 22 2.08 7.87 -13.64
CA GLU A 22 3.16 7.26 -14.41
C GLU A 22 4.33 8.21 -14.58
N GLY A 23 5.48 7.65 -14.95
CA GLY A 23 6.68 8.41 -15.23
C GLY A 23 7.21 9.18 -14.02
N ALA A 24 7.51 10.45 -14.22
CA ALA A 24 8.08 11.28 -13.16
C ALA A 24 7.16 11.43 -11.94
N ARG A 25 5.85 11.33 -12.13
CA ARG A 25 4.89 11.43 -11.03
C ARG A 25 4.88 10.17 -10.16
N ALA A 26 5.29 9.05 -10.74
CA ALA A 26 5.37 7.78 -10.02
C ALA A 26 6.69 7.63 -9.23
N THR A 27 7.72 8.36 -9.64
CA THR A 27 9.05 8.25 -9.04
C THR A 27 9.06 8.42 -7.51
N PRO A 28 8.33 9.40 -6.93
CA PRO A 28 8.33 9.56 -5.48
C PRO A 28 7.77 8.37 -4.71
N LEU A 29 7.02 7.50 -5.38
CA LEU A 29 6.40 6.34 -4.73
C LEU A 29 7.34 5.14 -4.70
N ILE A 30 8.29 5.07 -5.62
CA ILE A 30 9.24 3.96 -5.68
C ILE A 30 10.13 4.00 -4.44
N GLY A 31 10.24 2.85 -3.75
CA GLY A 31 11.00 2.76 -2.51
C GLY A 31 10.20 3.03 -1.26
N ARG A 32 8.95 3.48 -1.39
CA ARG A 32 8.06 3.63 -0.24
C ARG A 32 7.54 2.28 0.22
N LYS A 33 7.17 2.20 1.47
CA LYS A 33 6.73 0.94 2.10
C LYS A 33 5.29 1.06 2.57
N ILE A 34 4.65 -0.10 2.75
CA ILE A 34 3.34 -0.14 3.39
C ILE A 34 3.45 0.50 4.77
N GLY A 35 2.56 1.42 5.07
CA GLY A 35 2.57 2.19 6.31
C GLY A 35 3.22 3.56 6.19
N ASP A 36 3.90 3.85 5.08
CA ASP A 36 4.49 5.17 4.87
C ASP A 36 3.42 6.21 4.58
N ILE A 37 3.69 7.43 5.01
CA ILE A 37 2.81 8.57 4.75
C ILE A 37 3.37 9.34 3.56
N VAL A 38 2.53 9.61 2.58
CA VAL A 38 2.91 10.38 1.39
C VAL A 38 2.01 11.58 1.24
N ASP A 39 2.52 12.61 0.55
CA ASP A 39 1.73 13.79 0.26
C ASP A 39 0.70 13.46 -0.83
N GLY A 40 -0.53 13.93 -0.64
CA GLY A 40 -1.59 13.71 -1.61
C GLY A 40 -1.38 14.38 -2.96
N SER A 41 -0.38 15.26 -3.09
CA SER A 41 -0.08 15.89 -4.36
C SER A 41 0.28 14.88 -5.45
N VAL A 42 0.80 13.70 -5.08
CA VAL A 42 1.13 12.66 -6.05
C VAL A 42 -0.11 12.13 -6.78
N VAL A 43 -1.28 12.25 -6.17
CA VAL A 43 -2.55 11.83 -6.80
C VAL A 43 -3.45 13.03 -7.11
N GLY A 44 -2.88 14.24 -7.12
CA GLY A 44 -3.64 15.44 -7.43
C GLY A 44 -4.52 15.95 -6.29
N MET A 45 -4.18 15.61 -5.06
CA MET A 45 -4.92 16.02 -3.86
C MET A 45 -4.00 16.78 -2.91
N PRO A 46 -3.55 17.99 -3.27
CA PRO A 46 -2.62 18.74 -2.43
C PRO A 46 -3.24 19.09 -1.08
N GLY A 47 -2.41 19.14 -0.06
CA GLY A 47 -2.87 19.45 1.30
C GLY A 47 -3.42 18.24 2.06
N VAL A 48 -3.49 17.09 1.44
CA VAL A 48 -3.98 15.85 2.04
C VAL A 48 -2.79 14.92 2.24
N LYS A 49 -2.78 14.18 3.35
CA LYS A 49 -1.79 13.14 3.59
C LYS A 49 -2.42 11.77 3.37
N LEU A 50 -1.66 10.87 2.79
CA LEU A 50 -2.12 9.53 2.48
C LEU A 50 -1.21 8.50 3.14
N ILE A 51 -1.81 7.40 3.60
CA ILE A 51 -1.06 6.26 4.15
C ILE A 51 -1.16 5.12 3.14
N ILE A 52 -0.02 4.52 2.81
CA ILE A 52 0.02 3.35 1.94
C ILE A 52 -0.44 2.14 2.74
N THR A 53 -1.53 1.49 2.29
CA THR A 53 -2.12 0.37 3.02
C THR A 53 -1.80 -0.98 2.40
N GLY A 54 -1.44 -1.00 1.13
CA GLY A 54 -1.13 -2.25 0.46
C GLY A 54 -1.06 -2.08 -1.04
N GLY A 55 -1.14 -3.18 -1.75
CA GLY A 55 -1.12 -3.17 -3.20
C GLY A 55 -0.90 -4.55 -3.79
N SER A 56 -0.73 -4.59 -5.11
CA SER A 56 -0.44 -5.83 -5.82
C SER A 56 0.49 -5.55 -6.99
N ASP A 57 1.19 -6.59 -7.45
CA ASP A 57 2.10 -6.48 -8.58
C ASP A 57 1.39 -6.75 -9.91
N LYS A 58 2.16 -6.67 -11.00
CA LYS A 58 1.66 -6.90 -12.36
C LYS A 58 1.14 -8.31 -12.56
N ASP A 59 1.63 -9.26 -11.78
CA ASP A 59 1.22 -10.67 -11.85
C ASP A 59 0.07 -11.00 -10.90
N GLY A 60 -0.43 -10.02 -10.17
CA GLY A 60 -1.56 -10.20 -9.28
C GLY A 60 -1.20 -10.66 -7.88
N PHE A 61 0.07 -10.75 -7.53
CA PHE A 61 0.48 -11.15 -6.18
C PHE A 61 0.42 -9.97 -5.22
N PRO A 62 -0.18 -10.17 -4.03
CA PRO A 62 -0.36 -9.07 -3.09
C PRO A 62 0.93 -8.72 -2.35
N MET A 63 1.03 -7.45 -1.95
CA MET A 63 2.09 -6.98 -1.06
C MET A 63 1.71 -7.32 0.38
N ARG A 64 2.71 -7.73 1.15
CA ARG A 64 2.51 -8.00 2.58
C ARG A 64 3.42 -7.08 3.41
N PRO A 65 2.88 -6.49 4.48
CA PRO A 65 3.68 -5.59 5.33
C PRO A 65 4.75 -6.31 6.14
N ASP A 66 4.60 -7.61 6.36
CA ASP A 66 5.54 -8.41 7.14
C ASP A 66 6.66 -9.04 6.30
N VAL A 67 6.64 -8.84 4.99
CA VAL A 67 7.71 -9.30 4.10
C VAL A 67 8.53 -8.09 3.67
N HIS A 68 9.79 -8.05 4.05
CA HIS A 68 10.65 -6.89 3.81
C HIS A 68 11.18 -6.82 2.38
N GLY A 69 11.22 -5.60 1.85
CA GLY A 69 11.84 -5.31 0.57
C GLY A 69 10.89 -5.37 -0.61
N GLY A 70 11.43 -5.18 -1.80
CA GLY A 70 10.70 -5.24 -3.07
C GLY A 70 10.72 -6.62 -3.69
N VAL A 71 10.89 -7.65 -2.91
CA VAL A 71 11.06 -9.02 -3.38
C VAL A 71 9.74 -9.71 -3.65
N LYS A 72 9.82 -10.72 -4.52
CA LYS A 72 8.71 -11.62 -4.82
C LYS A 72 9.14 -13.00 -4.32
N THR A 73 8.44 -13.52 -3.33
CA THR A 73 8.87 -14.75 -2.67
C THR A 73 7.69 -15.59 -2.22
N ARG A 74 7.95 -16.87 -2.05
CA ARG A 74 6.98 -17.79 -1.47
C ARG A 74 7.18 -17.85 0.02
N ILE A 75 6.10 -17.71 0.75
CA ILE A 75 6.12 -17.84 2.20
C ILE A 75 5.02 -18.79 2.66
N LEU A 76 5.25 -19.40 3.80
CA LEU A 76 4.25 -20.29 4.39
C LEU A 76 3.23 -19.45 5.14
N LEU A 77 1.97 -19.55 4.73
CA LEU A 77 0.87 -18.77 5.29
C LEU A 77 -0.16 -19.67 5.95
N SER A 78 -0.64 -19.24 7.09
CA SER A 78 -1.79 -19.87 7.76
C SER A 78 -3.06 -19.07 7.51
N SER A 79 -2.93 -17.76 7.35
CA SER A 79 -4.07 -16.88 7.05
C SER A 79 -3.55 -15.48 6.73
N GLY A 80 -4.45 -14.59 6.40
CA GLY A 80 -4.15 -13.18 6.15
C GLY A 80 -4.04 -12.85 4.68
N VAL A 81 -3.33 -11.76 4.38
CA VAL A 81 -3.16 -11.28 3.01
C VAL A 81 -2.47 -12.35 2.16
N GLY A 82 -3.09 -12.69 1.06
CA GLY A 82 -2.56 -13.68 0.12
C GLY A 82 -3.06 -15.09 0.34
N PHE A 83 -3.73 -15.39 1.43
CA PHE A 83 -4.24 -16.72 1.68
C PHE A 83 -5.44 -16.72 2.62
N LYS A 84 -6.49 -17.41 2.17
CA LYS A 84 -7.68 -17.68 3.00
C LYS A 84 -7.80 -19.19 3.14
N PRO A 85 -7.58 -19.76 4.34
CA PRO A 85 -7.67 -21.19 4.53
C PRO A 85 -9.12 -21.67 4.45
N LYS A 86 -9.32 -22.85 3.84
CA LYS A 86 -10.64 -23.47 3.76
C LYS A 86 -10.91 -24.30 5.01
N ASP A 87 -9.85 -24.87 5.58
CA ASP A 87 -9.95 -25.72 6.75
C ASP A 87 -9.14 -25.13 7.89
N LYS A 88 -9.58 -25.40 9.12
CA LYS A 88 -8.87 -24.95 10.30
C LYS A 88 -7.48 -25.59 10.36
N GLY A 89 -6.47 -24.74 10.54
CA GLY A 89 -5.09 -25.20 10.63
C GLY A 89 -4.41 -25.42 9.28
N GLU A 90 -5.11 -25.15 8.17
CA GLU A 90 -4.51 -25.27 6.85
C GLU A 90 -3.42 -24.22 6.67
N ARG A 91 -2.30 -24.64 6.09
CA ARG A 91 -1.19 -23.76 5.74
C ARG A 91 -0.72 -24.09 4.33
N ARG A 92 -0.33 -23.05 3.58
CA ARG A 92 0.20 -23.21 2.24
C ARG A 92 1.29 -22.21 1.97
N ARG A 93 2.20 -22.57 1.09
CA ARG A 93 3.18 -21.64 0.55
C ARG A 93 2.52 -20.86 -0.57
N LYS A 94 2.52 -19.54 -0.43
CA LYS A 94 1.95 -18.67 -1.44
C LYS A 94 2.97 -17.63 -1.87
N MET A 95 2.92 -17.27 -3.15
CA MET A 95 3.76 -16.21 -3.68
C MET A 95 3.18 -14.86 -3.25
N VAL A 96 4.04 -13.99 -2.72
CA VAL A 96 3.65 -12.64 -2.30
C VAL A 96 4.77 -11.67 -2.63
N ARG A 97 4.42 -10.39 -2.65
CA ARG A 97 5.39 -9.31 -2.75
C ARG A 97 5.73 -8.75 -1.37
N GLY A 98 6.91 -8.18 -1.27
CA GLY A 98 7.33 -7.49 -0.07
C GLY A 98 6.61 -6.17 0.14
N ASN A 99 6.97 -5.48 1.19
CA ASN A 99 6.30 -4.24 1.61
C ASN A 99 6.77 -2.99 0.84
N THR A 100 7.78 -3.10 0.01
CA THR A 100 8.37 -1.95 -0.69
C THR A 100 7.86 -1.85 -2.12
N ILE A 101 7.48 -0.64 -2.53
CA ILE A 101 6.99 -0.38 -3.88
C ILE A 101 8.15 -0.38 -4.86
N THR A 102 8.03 -1.18 -5.92
CA THR A 102 8.99 -1.24 -7.03
C THR A 102 8.27 -0.96 -8.34
N GLU A 103 9.03 -0.91 -9.42
CA GLU A 103 8.45 -0.71 -10.76
C GLU A 103 7.51 -1.84 -11.19
N ASP A 104 7.62 -3.01 -10.57
CA ASP A 104 6.78 -4.16 -10.87
C ASP A 104 5.41 -4.11 -10.21
N ILE A 105 5.19 -3.18 -9.31
CA ILE A 105 3.89 -2.99 -8.68
C ILE A 105 2.94 -2.34 -9.69
N LEU A 106 1.72 -2.83 -9.75
CA LEU A 106 0.70 -2.27 -10.62
C LEU A 106 -0.29 -1.41 -9.86
N GLN A 107 -0.77 -1.90 -8.73
CA GLN A 107 -1.78 -1.22 -7.93
C GLN A 107 -1.24 -0.89 -6.55
N ILE A 108 -1.52 0.32 -6.10
CA ILE A 108 -1.18 0.78 -4.76
C ILE A 108 -2.46 1.23 -4.09
N ASN A 109 -2.72 0.71 -2.90
CA ASN A 109 -3.87 1.13 -2.12
C ASN A 109 -3.42 2.13 -1.05
N MET A 110 -4.14 3.23 -0.94
CA MET A 110 -3.86 4.28 0.03
C MET A 110 -5.13 4.69 0.74
N ARG A 111 -4.98 5.24 1.93
CA ARG A 111 -6.07 5.76 2.74
C ARG A 111 -5.79 7.21 3.09
N ILE A 112 -6.79 8.06 2.97
CA ILE A 112 -6.68 9.45 3.38
C ILE A 112 -6.58 9.52 4.91
N MET A 113 -5.60 10.27 5.40
CA MET A 113 -5.51 10.61 6.81
C MET A 113 -6.57 11.66 7.09
N GLU A 114 -7.57 11.25 7.81
CA GLU A 114 -8.86 11.87 7.81
C GLU A 114 -8.98 13.18 8.55
N SER A 115 -8.32 13.30 9.65
CA SER A 115 -8.55 14.43 10.53
C SER A 115 -7.26 15.02 11.04
N GLU A 116 -7.33 16.25 11.53
CA GLU A 116 -6.26 16.88 12.30
C GLU A 116 -5.81 15.98 13.44
N GLU A 117 -6.76 15.35 14.11
CA GLU A 117 -6.51 14.45 15.22
C GLU A 117 -5.67 13.25 14.79
N GLU A 118 -6.03 12.63 13.67
CA GLU A 118 -5.25 11.51 13.12
C GLU A 118 -3.86 11.96 12.70
N LYS A 119 -3.76 13.11 12.06
CA LYS A 119 -2.48 13.70 11.68
C LYS A 119 -1.64 14.01 12.91
N THR A 120 -2.26 14.55 13.93
CA THR A 120 -1.58 14.89 15.19
C THR A 120 -1.05 13.64 15.86
N THR A 121 -1.81 12.56 15.84
CA THR A 121 -1.37 11.28 16.39
C THR A 121 -0.15 10.75 15.67
N ALA A 122 -0.19 10.74 14.35
CA ALA A 122 0.95 10.27 13.55
C ALA A 122 2.18 11.16 13.74
N THR A 123 1.98 12.48 13.77
CA THR A 123 3.05 13.44 13.99
C THR A 123 3.46 13.46 15.45
N GLY A 124 2.51 13.27 16.36
CA GLY A 124 2.76 13.25 17.80
C GLY A 124 3.66 12.10 18.20
N GLU A 125 3.55 10.98 17.55
CA GLU A 125 4.47 9.86 17.76
C GLU A 125 5.89 10.23 17.35
N GLU A 126 6.02 10.98 16.27
CA GLU A 126 7.32 11.46 15.81
C GLU A 126 7.86 12.57 16.72
N ALA A 127 6.99 13.43 17.22
CA ALA A 127 7.38 14.54 18.07
C ALA A 127 7.60 14.14 19.53
N ALA A 128 6.95 13.10 19.96
CA ALA A 128 7.09 12.59 21.31
C ALA A 128 8.32 11.72 21.45
#